data_743c6017887d5ac869a6b1141259c574
#
_entry.id   743c6017887d5ac869a6b1141259c574
#
_cell.length_a   1.000
_cell.length_b   1.000
_cell.length_c   1.000
_cell.angle_alpha   90.00
_cell.angle_beta   90.00
_cell.angle_gamma   90.00
#
_symmetry.space_group_name_H-M   'P 1'
#
loop_
_entity.id
_entity.type
_entity.pdbx_description
1 polymer ?
#
loop_
_entity_poly.entity_id
_entity_poly.type
_entity_poly.pdbx_seq_one_letter_code
_entity_poly.pdbx_strand_id
1 'polypeptide(L)'
;MPRYLIERTFPDGLQPPVTEENAEVWGAIVANNSDDMVTWIHSYVTDDRSKSFCIYEAPSPEAVRRAARRNNLPIDKIFEVRLLDPYFYR
;
A
#
# COMPACT_ATOMS: atom_id res chain seq x y z
N MET A 1 -14.81 5.41 -2.97
CA MET A 1 -14.45 4.01 -2.65
C MET A 1 -13.89 3.95 -1.23
N PRO A 2 -14.09 2.82 -0.55
CA PRO A 2 -13.50 2.62 0.78
C PRO A 2 -11.98 2.74 0.76
N ARG A 3 -11.41 3.08 1.90
CA ARG A 3 -9.96 3.08 2.11
C ARG A 3 -9.58 1.93 3.02
N TYR A 4 -8.40 1.38 2.74
CA TYR A 4 -7.87 0.24 3.50
C TYR A 4 -6.45 0.53 3.94
N LEU A 5 -6.15 0.17 5.19
CA LEU A 5 -4.78 0.15 5.71
C LEU A 5 -4.27 -1.29 5.61
N ILE A 6 -3.13 -1.46 4.99
CA ILE A 6 -2.51 -2.76 4.77
C ILE A 6 -1.21 -2.82 5.54
N GLU A 7 -1.13 -3.76 6.49
CA GLU A 7 0.11 -4.02 7.21
C GLU A 7 0.86 -5.15 6.53
N ARG A 8 2.14 -4.91 6.27
CA ARG A 8 3.04 -5.91 5.68
C ARG A 8 4.31 -6.02 6.49
N THR A 9 4.85 -7.25 6.55
CA THR A 9 6.15 -7.52 7.17
C THR A 9 7.11 -7.99 6.10
N PHE A 10 8.33 -7.44 6.12
CA PHE A 10 9.41 -7.80 5.22
C PHE A 10 10.60 -8.27 6.08
N PRO A 11 10.76 -9.58 6.30
CA PRO A 11 11.80 -10.09 7.21
C PRO A 11 13.21 -9.66 6.82
N ASP A 12 13.47 -9.50 5.52
CA ASP A 12 14.76 -9.08 4.99
C ASP A 12 14.80 -7.58 4.64
N GLY A 13 13.80 -6.82 5.09
CA GLY A 13 13.64 -5.42 4.76
C GLY A 13 12.95 -5.18 3.42
N LEU A 14 12.27 -4.04 3.30
CA LEU A 14 11.61 -3.65 2.06
C LEU A 14 12.64 -3.42 0.94
N GLN A 15 12.44 -4.09 -0.18
CA GLN A 15 13.30 -3.99 -1.35
C GLN A 15 12.44 -3.78 -2.60
N PRO A 16 12.86 -2.95 -3.56
CA PRO A 16 14.01 -2.04 -3.47
C PRO A 16 13.69 -0.81 -2.60
N PRO A 17 14.69 -0.01 -2.20
CA PRO A 17 14.44 1.24 -1.50
C PRO A 17 13.57 2.20 -2.31
N VAL A 18 12.76 3.03 -1.62
CA VAL A 18 11.92 4.02 -2.29
C VAL A 18 12.78 5.25 -2.60
N THR A 19 13.42 5.23 -3.77
CA THR A 19 14.30 6.30 -4.26
C THR A 19 13.96 6.59 -5.70
N GLU A 20 14.47 7.70 -6.24
CA GLU A 20 14.28 8.05 -7.65
C GLU A 20 14.84 6.97 -8.59
N GLU A 21 15.91 6.31 -8.20
CA GLU A 21 16.54 5.24 -8.99
C GLU A 21 15.61 4.05 -9.20
N ASN A 22 14.65 3.85 -8.30
CA ASN A 22 13.70 2.76 -8.35
C ASN A 22 12.30 3.20 -8.81
N ALA A 23 12.18 4.39 -9.39
CA ALA A 23 10.89 4.96 -9.78
C ALA A 23 10.10 4.06 -10.74
N GLU A 24 10.78 3.38 -11.68
CA GLU A 24 10.11 2.46 -12.61
C GLU A 24 9.47 1.29 -11.89
N VAL A 25 10.15 0.73 -10.89
CA VAL A 25 9.63 -0.40 -10.11
C VAL A 25 8.35 0.01 -9.39
N TRP A 26 8.38 1.15 -8.69
CA TRP A 26 7.22 1.63 -7.95
C TRP A 26 6.09 2.05 -8.90
N GLY A 27 6.42 2.64 -10.04
CA GLY A 27 5.46 2.99 -11.08
C GLY A 27 4.75 1.76 -11.66
N ALA A 28 5.47 0.66 -11.85
CA ALA A 28 4.88 -0.60 -12.31
C ALA A 28 3.88 -1.15 -11.29
N ILE A 29 4.17 -1.03 -9.99
CA ILE A 29 3.24 -1.44 -8.93
C ILE A 29 1.97 -0.62 -8.99
N VAL A 30 2.07 0.68 -9.14
CA VAL A 30 0.91 1.57 -9.28
C VAL A 30 0.07 1.17 -10.50
N ALA A 31 0.71 0.91 -11.64
CA ALA A 31 0.02 0.49 -12.85
C ALA A 31 -0.70 -0.85 -12.67
N ASN A 32 -0.06 -1.82 -12.02
CA ASN A 32 -0.68 -3.13 -11.74
C ASN A 32 -1.89 -2.99 -10.83
N ASN A 33 -1.84 -2.09 -9.85
CA ASN A 33 -2.96 -1.83 -8.96
C ASN A 33 -4.19 -1.32 -9.72
N SER A 34 -3.98 -0.52 -10.75
CA SER A 34 -5.07 0.05 -11.56
C SER A 34 -5.93 -1.03 -12.23
N ASP A 35 -5.34 -2.18 -12.58
CA ASP A 35 -6.06 -3.30 -13.20
C ASP A 35 -7.14 -3.86 -12.27
N ASP A 36 -7.00 -3.69 -10.97
CA ASP A 36 -7.97 -4.12 -9.96
C ASP A 36 -8.76 -2.95 -9.37
N MET A 37 -8.66 -1.76 -9.97
CA MET A 37 -9.28 -0.53 -9.49
C MET A 37 -8.76 -0.11 -8.12
N VAL A 38 -7.52 -0.44 -7.82
CA VAL A 38 -6.85 -0.12 -6.57
C VAL A 38 -5.95 1.08 -6.78
N THR A 39 -6.09 2.08 -5.91
CA THR A 39 -5.23 3.27 -5.93
C THR A 39 -4.37 3.28 -4.67
N TRP A 40 -3.06 3.27 -4.88
CA TRP A 40 -2.10 3.41 -3.78
C TRP A 40 -1.96 4.88 -3.46
N ILE A 41 -2.40 5.28 -2.24
CA ILE A 41 -2.38 6.68 -1.82
C ILE A 41 -0.99 7.04 -1.28
N HIS A 42 -0.55 6.36 -0.25
CA HIS A 42 0.79 6.49 0.32
C HIS A 42 1.05 5.35 1.30
N SER A 43 2.29 5.26 1.76
CA SER A 43 2.70 4.28 2.76
C SER A 43 3.61 4.90 3.79
N TYR A 44 3.58 4.33 4.99
CA TYR A 44 4.55 4.56 6.03
C TYR A 44 5.42 3.32 6.14
N VAL A 45 6.73 3.50 6.18
CA VAL A 45 7.69 2.41 6.29
C VAL A 45 8.49 2.62 7.57
N THR A 46 8.66 1.57 8.35
CA THR A 46 9.47 1.67 9.59
C THR A 46 10.93 1.97 9.24
N ASP A 47 11.64 2.60 10.17
CA ASP A 47 13.04 3.01 9.94
C ASP A 47 13.93 1.82 9.58
N ASP A 48 13.68 0.67 10.19
CA ASP A 48 14.43 -0.56 9.89
C ASP A 48 13.93 -1.28 8.64
N ARG A 49 12.88 -0.74 7.98
CA ARG A 49 12.29 -1.27 6.75
C ARG A 49 11.71 -2.67 6.87
N SER A 50 11.41 -3.09 8.10
CA SER A 50 10.84 -4.41 8.35
C SER A 50 9.33 -4.45 8.17
N LYS A 51 8.65 -3.29 8.28
CA LYS A 51 7.20 -3.21 8.14
C LYS A 51 6.80 -2.01 7.31
N SER A 52 5.67 -2.14 6.61
CA SER A 52 5.01 -1.02 5.96
C SER A 52 3.53 -0.99 6.32
N PHE A 53 2.98 0.22 6.32
CA PHE A 53 1.56 0.49 6.54
C PHE A 53 1.09 1.31 5.35
N CYS A 54 0.35 0.67 4.46
CA CYS A 54 -0.02 1.28 3.18
C CYS A 54 -1.49 1.65 3.18
N ILE A 55 -1.81 2.82 2.64
CA ILE A 55 -3.19 3.26 2.48
C ILE A 55 -3.57 3.16 1.01
N TYR A 56 -4.68 2.45 0.76
CA TYR A 56 -5.24 2.25 -0.58
C TYR A 56 -6.70 2.64 -0.62
N GLU A 57 -7.16 3.07 -1.80
CA GLU A 57 -8.58 3.08 -2.13
C GLU A 57 -8.87 1.90 -3.03
N ALA A 58 -9.94 1.16 -2.76
CA ALA A 58 -10.33 -0.01 -3.52
C ALA A 58 -11.81 -0.30 -3.34
N PRO A 59 -12.45 -1.01 -4.29
CA PRO A 59 -13.87 -1.37 -4.16
C PRO A 59 -14.11 -2.42 -3.07
N SER A 60 -13.12 -3.23 -2.72
CA SER A 60 -13.28 -4.30 -1.73
C SER A 60 -11.90 -4.76 -1.22
N PRO A 61 -11.85 -5.46 -0.06
CA PRO A 61 -10.60 -6.08 0.39
C PRO A 61 -10.07 -7.11 -0.60
N GLU A 62 -10.95 -7.80 -1.32
CA GLU A 62 -10.57 -8.79 -2.32
C GLU A 62 -9.79 -8.17 -3.47
N ALA A 63 -10.16 -6.95 -3.89
CA ALA A 63 -9.43 -6.22 -4.92
C ALA A 63 -8.00 -5.91 -4.45
N VAL A 64 -7.84 -5.50 -3.18
CA VAL A 64 -6.52 -5.25 -2.59
C VAL A 64 -5.69 -6.54 -2.57
N ARG A 65 -6.30 -7.67 -2.22
CA ARG A 65 -5.61 -8.96 -2.19
C ARG A 65 -5.17 -9.39 -3.59
N ARG A 66 -6.00 -9.15 -4.60
CA ARG A 66 -5.63 -9.45 -5.99
C ARG A 66 -4.45 -8.60 -6.45
N ALA A 67 -4.49 -7.31 -6.15
CA ALA A 67 -3.38 -6.41 -6.50
C ALA A 67 -2.09 -6.82 -5.81
N ALA A 68 -2.16 -7.21 -4.54
CA ALA A 68 -1.01 -7.68 -3.79
C ALA A 68 -0.40 -8.94 -4.41
N ARG A 69 -1.25 -9.88 -4.86
CA ARG A 69 -0.77 -11.09 -5.54
C ARG A 69 -0.07 -10.76 -6.86
N ARG A 70 -0.62 -9.81 -7.64
CA ARG A 70 0.02 -9.37 -8.89
C ARG A 70 1.39 -8.78 -8.65
N ASN A 71 1.55 -8.04 -7.56
CA ASN A 71 2.81 -7.38 -7.21
C ASN A 71 3.72 -8.27 -6.36
N ASN A 72 3.29 -9.49 -6.03
CA ASN A 72 4.02 -10.41 -5.18
C ASN A 72 4.38 -9.79 -3.83
N LEU A 73 3.42 -9.11 -3.20
CA LEU A 73 3.58 -8.47 -1.91
C LEU A 73 2.83 -9.23 -0.83
N PRO A 74 3.43 -9.43 0.36
CA PRO A 74 2.74 -10.08 1.47
C PRO A 74 1.66 -9.16 2.04
N ILE A 75 0.64 -9.74 2.68
CA ILE A 75 -0.34 -9.01 3.47
C ILE A 75 -0.48 -9.71 4.80
N ASP A 76 -0.18 -9.01 5.89
CA ASP A 76 -0.41 -9.52 7.24
C ASP A 76 -1.82 -9.21 7.69
N LYS A 77 -2.25 -7.97 7.53
CA LYS A 77 -3.57 -7.50 7.99
C LYS A 77 -4.12 -6.45 7.03
N ILE A 78 -5.46 -6.44 6.89
CA ILE A 78 -6.20 -5.42 6.16
C ILE A 78 -7.27 -4.86 7.08
N PHE A 79 -7.33 -3.53 7.18
CA PHE A 79 -8.38 -2.84 7.93
C PHE A 79 -9.06 -1.84 7.01
N GLU A 80 -10.39 -1.80 7.01
CA GLU A 80 -11.09 -0.67 6.43
C GLU A 80 -10.95 0.50 7.38
N VAL A 81 -10.53 1.66 6.85
CA VAL A 81 -10.19 2.83 7.67
C VAL A 81 -10.87 4.08 7.13
N ARG A 82 -10.98 5.07 7.99
CA ARG A 82 -11.44 6.40 7.63
C ARG A 82 -10.43 7.41 8.12
N LEU A 83 -10.29 8.51 7.38
CA LEU A 83 -9.39 9.57 7.77
C LEU A 83 -9.99 10.35 8.94
N LEU A 84 -9.21 10.52 9.99
CA LEU A 84 -9.49 11.48 11.06
C LEU A 84 -8.38 12.52 11.03
N ASP A 85 -8.69 13.70 10.51
CA ASP A 85 -7.74 14.80 10.44
C ASP A 85 -8.25 15.91 11.37
N PRO A 86 -7.54 16.19 12.48
CA PRO A 86 -8.00 17.19 13.44
C PRO A 86 -8.09 18.61 12.85
N TYR A 87 -7.44 18.84 11.73
CA TYR A 87 -7.44 20.14 11.06
C TYR A 87 -8.47 20.27 9.96
N PHE A 88 -9.15 19.20 9.62
CA PHE A 88 -10.12 19.17 8.54
C PHE A 88 -11.38 20.00 8.84
N TYR A 89 -11.77 20.08 10.10
CA TYR A 89 -13.02 20.71 10.55
C TYR A 89 -12.84 22.14 11.04
N ARG A 90 -11.85 22.81 10.59
CA ARG A 90 -11.64 24.22 10.93
C ARG A 90 -12.63 25.14 10.23
#